data_57d73dfdfba94b81fd84d49e4de62d1a
#
_entry.id   57d73dfdfba94b81fd84d49e4de62d1a
#
_cell.length_a   1.000
_cell.length_b   1.000
_cell.length_c   1.000
_cell.angle_alpha   90.00
_cell.angle_beta   90.00
_cell.angle_gamma   90.00
#
_symmetry.space_group_name_H-M   'P 1'
#
loop_
_entity.id
_entity.type
_entity.pdbx_description
1 polymer ?
#
loop_
_entity_poly.entity_id
_entity_poly.type
_entity_poly.pdbx_seq_one_letter_code
_entity_poly.pdbx_strand_id
1 'polypeptide(L)'
;MIVRSVALALITVVSVGHALAGAGNLGALVVEGEEWWKSSPDPRDPVTCATCHHDRNETRGWVASFPKYRPLPPPEGRVMTLLQANAEAVRRHYGLTDPERPALAITAYLISRGVGVPVSPGIVADQPTFEGRLRALDESVGRGERLFARRCRSCHAPQAAARAALLFPRTAAGQVESLERFLGRHRSESSPLGWDGQPTADIIAFLMSTLAGQPIGGLPEHSP
;
A
#
# COMPACT_ATOMS: atom_id res chain seq x y z
N MET A 1 -60.45 -24.94 -27.91
CA MET A 1 -59.95 -23.75 -27.19
C MET A 1 -58.89 -24.23 -26.20
N ILE A 2 -57.61 -23.97 -26.46
CA ILE A 2 -56.49 -24.39 -25.63
C ILE A 2 -55.94 -23.11 -24.98
N VAL A 3 -56.13 -23.00 -23.70
CA VAL A 3 -55.57 -21.87 -22.88
C VAL A 3 -54.13 -22.23 -22.51
N ARG A 4 -53.16 -21.51 -23.09
CA ARG A 4 -51.76 -21.62 -22.72
C ARG A 4 -51.49 -20.69 -21.53
N SER A 5 -51.23 -21.28 -20.38
CA SER A 5 -50.72 -20.54 -19.19
C SER A 5 -49.28 -20.21 -19.42
N VAL A 6 -48.97 -18.91 -19.44
CA VAL A 6 -47.59 -18.38 -19.44
C VAL A 6 -47.17 -18.20 -17.97
N ALA A 7 -46.25 -19.03 -17.52
CA ALA A 7 -45.62 -18.85 -16.21
C ALA A 7 -44.59 -17.75 -16.30
N LEU A 8 -44.85 -16.64 -15.62
CA LEU A 8 -43.92 -15.52 -15.46
C LEU A 8 -42.92 -15.88 -14.36
N ALA A 9 -41.71 -16.21 -14.72
CA ALA A 9 -40.61 -16.42 -13.77
C ALA A 9 -40.12 -15.05 -13.27
N LEU A 10 -40.43 -14.73 -12.01
CA LEU A 10 -39.83 -13.59 -11.30
C LEU A 10 -38.36 -13.92 -11.05
N ILE A 11 -37.44 -13.27 -11.77
CA ILE A 11 -36.01 -13.26 -11.46
C ILE A 11 -35.84 -12.24 -10.34
N THR A 12 -35.75 -12.70 -9.11
CA THR A 12 -35.33 -11.89 -7.95
C THR A 12 -33.83 -11.63 -8.12
N VAL A 13 -33.46 -10.45 -8.60
CA VAL A 13 -32.11 -9.93 -8.55
C VAL A 13 -31.80 -9.64 -7.06
N VAL A 14 -31.11 -10.59 -6.42
CA VAL A 14 -30.51 -10.35 -5.12
C VAL A 14 -29.37 -9.37 -5.34
N SER A 15 -29.66 -8.09 -5.20
CA SER A 15 -28.62 -7.06 -5.03
C SER A 15 -27.92 -7.37 -3.73
N VAL A 16 -26.76 -8.03 -3.79
CA VAL A 16 -25.81 -8.11 -2.69
C VAL A 16 -25.32 -6.69 -2.48
N GLY A 17 -26.07 -5.95 -1.64
CA GLY A 17 -25.61 -4.69 -1.11
C GLY A 17 -24.31 -4.96 -0.36
N HIS A 18 -23.19 -4.53 -0.91
CA HIS A 18 -21.96 -4.38 -0.15
C HIS A 18 -22.26 -3.35 0.91
N ALA A 19 -22.72 -3.83 2.06
CA ALA A 19 -22.77 -3.01 3.27
C ALA A 19 -21.35 -2.47 3.42
N LEU A 20 -21.22 -1.14 3.36
CA LEU A 20 -20.02 -0.41 3.74
C LEU A 20 -19.77 -0.72 5.22
N ALA A 21 -19.18 -1.88 5.48
CA ALA A 21 -18.72 -2.27 6.80
C ALA A 21 -17.70 -1.23 7.24
N GLY A 22 -17.96 -0.64 8.39
CA GLY A 22 -17.36 0.54 8.95
C GLY A 22 -15.88 0.73 8.64
N ALA A 23 -15.58 1.90 8.11
CA ALA A 23 -14.27 2.35 7.65
C ALA A 23 -13.17 2.37 8.75
N GLY A 24 -13.41 1.84 9.93
CA GLY A 24 -12.54 1.91 11.09
C GLY A 24 -11.81 0.63 11.49
N ASN A 25 -12.09 -0.51 10.87
CA ASN A 25 -11.49 -1.78 11.28
C ASN A 25 -10.31 -2.17 10.40
N LEU A 26 -9.10 -2.11 10.95
CA LEU A 26 -7.88 -2.50 10.26
C LEU A 26 -7.88 -4.00 9.89
N GLY A 27 -8.44 -4.86 10.75
CA GLY A 27 -8.60 -6.29 10.45
C GLY A 27 -9.51 -6.53 9.24
N ALA A 28 -10.62 -5.80 9.14
CA ALA A 28 -11.51 -5.87 7.96
C ALA A 28 -10.80 -5.40 6.69
N LEU A 29 -9.93 -4.39 6.80
CA LEU A 29 -9.12 -3.93 5.66
C LEU A 29 -8.11 -4.99 5.19
N VAL A 30 -7.53 -5.75 6.11
CA VAL A 30 -6.63 -6.88 5.79
C VAL A 30 -7.40 -7.96 5.01
N VAL A 31 -8.60 -8.31 5.46
CA VAL A 31 -9.47 -9.28 4.76
C VAL A 31 -9.84 -8.77 3.36
N GLU A 32 -10.26 -7.51 3.25
CA GLU A 32 -10.53 -6.86 1.96
C GLU A 32 -9.30 -6.90 1.03
N GLY A 33 -8.11 -6.67 1.60
CA GLY A 33 -6.86 -6.74 0.85
C GLY A 33 -6.51 -8.15 0.36
N GLU A 34 -6.83 -9.17 1.13
CA GLU A 34 -6.70 -10.56 0.73
C GLU A 34 -7.66 -10.90 -0.42
N GLU A 35 -8.88 -10.39 -0.39
CA GLU A 35 -9.86 -10.54 -1.47
C GLU A 35 -9.36 -9.88 -2.76
N TRP A 36 -8.91 -8.62 -2.71
CA TRP A 36 -8.29 -7.94 -3.85
C TRP A 36 -7.07 -8.67 -4.40
N TRP A 37 -6.28 -9.30 -3.53
CA TRP A 37 -5.11 -10.07 -3.92
C TRP A 37 -5.45 -11.34 -4.68
N LYS A 38 -6.55 -12.02 -4.30
CA LYS A 38 -6.96 -13.33 -4.81
C LYS A 38 -8.05 -13.29 -5.87
N SER A 39 -8.74 -12.17 -6.02
CA SER A 39 -9.89 -12.03 -6.90
C SER A 39 -9.74 -10.88 -7.87
N SER A 40 -10.07 -11.11 -9.13
CA SER A 40 -10.16 -10.04 -10.13
C SER A 40 -11.52 -9.33 -10.05
N PRO A 41 -11.56 -7.99 -10.15
CA PRO A 41 -12.82 -7.27 -10.23
C PRO A 41 -13.55 -7.48 -11.58
N ASP A 42 -12.85 -7.91 -12.63
CA ASP A 42 -13.45 -8.27 -13.92
C ASP A 42 -13.52 -9.81 -14.05
N PRO A 43 -14.73 -10.40 -14.04
CA PRO A 43 -14.87 -11.86 -14.18
C PRO A 43 -14.41 -12.38 -15.55
N ARG A 44 -14.23 -11.51 -16.55
CA ARG A 44 -13.72 -11.87 -17.88
C ARG A 44 -12.19 -11.90 -17.93
N ASP A 45 -11.52 -11.26 -16.97
CA ASP A 45 -10.08 -11.33 -16.79
C ASP A 45 -9.77 -11.98 -15.42
N PRO A 46 -9.52 -13.29 -15.38
CA PRO A 46 -9.30 -14.03 -14.14
C PRO A 46 -7.89 -13.78 -13.55
N VAL A 47 -7.06 -12.96 -14.18
CA VAL A 47 -5.71 -12.69 -13.67
C VAL A 47 -5.78 -11.86 -12.41
N THR A 48 -5.17 -12.36 -11.33
CA THR A 48 -5.11 -11.73 -10.02
C THR A 48 -3.66 -11.50 -9.59
N CYS A 49 -3.45 -10.73 -8.53
CA CYS A 49 -2.09 -10.60 -7.96
C CYS A 49 -1.51 -11.99 -7.61
N ALA A 50 -2.33 -12.86 -7.00
CA ALA A 50 -1.93 -14.21 -6.60
C ALA A 50 -1.60 -15.13 -7.79
N THR A 51 -2.08 -14.83 -9.00
CA THR A 51 -1.76 -15.62 -10.21
C THR A 51 -0.26 -15.62 -10.50
N CYS A 52 0.40 -14.46 -10.36
CA CYS A 52 1.83 -14.31 -10.61
C CYS A 52 2.66 -14.31 -9.30
N HIS A 53 2.06 -13.88 -8.19
CA HIS A 53 2.72 -13.66 -6.91
C HIS A 53 2.21 -14.62 -5.84
N HIS A 54 2.31 -15.91 -6.12
CA HIS A 54 1.81 -16.98 -5.24
C HIS A 54 2.80 -17.37 -4.15
N ASP A 55 4.11 -17.05 -4.29
CA ASP A 55 5.09 -17.38 -3.27
C ASP A 55 4.95 -16.46 -2.05
N ARG A 56 4.69 -17.11 -0.91
CA ARG A 56 4.55 -16.42 0.38
C ARG A 56 5.84 -15.80 0.86
N ASN A 57 6.98 -16.43 0.62
CA ASN A 57 8.27 -15.93 1.09
C ASN A 57 8.69 -14.71 0.27
N GLU A 58 8.47 -14.74 -1.04
CA GLU A 58 8.70 -13.60 -1.91
C GLU A 58 7.87 -12.39 -1.46
N THR A 59 6.56 -12.56 -1.26
CA THR A 59 5.66 -11.47 -0.85
C THR A 59 5.99 -10.91 0.53
N ARG A 60 6.47 -11.73 1.48
CA ARG A 60 6.97 -11.26 2.78
C ARG A 60 8.20 -10.37 2.63
N GLY A 61 9.15 -10.76 1.79
CA GLY A 61 10.35 -9.97 1.51
C GLY A 61 10.04 -8.63 0.83
N TRP A 62 8.98 -8.55 0.05
CA TRP A 62 8.61 -7.29 -0.61
C TRP A 62 8.27 -6.19 0.36
N VAL A 63 7.48 -6.46 1.39
CA VAL A 63 7.09 -5.43 2.38
C VAL A 63 8.34 -4.78 2.97
N ALA A 64 9.31 -5.61 3.36
CA ALA A 64 10.56 -5.15 3.95
C ALA A 64 11.42 -4.33 2.96
N SER A 65 11.30 -4.61 1.65
CA SER A 65 12.10 -3.97 0.60
C SER A 65 11.59 -2.61 0.15
N PHE A 66 10.40 -2.20 0.57
CA PHE A 66 9.88 -0.86 0.23
C PHE A 66 10.29 0.20 1.26
N PRO A 67 10.49 1.46 0.82
CA PRO A 67 10.48 1.94 -0.58
C PRO A 67 11.60 1.39 -1.42
N LYS A 68 11.33 1.23 -2.72
CA LYS A 68 12.32 0.79 -3.70
C LYS A 68 12.07 1.38 -5.09
N TYR A 69 13.11 1.38 -5.91
CA TYR A 69 12.97 1.76 -7.32
C TYR A 69 12.10 0.74 -8.06
N ARG A 70 11.09 1.24 -8.77
CA ARG A 70 10.24 0.47 -9.66
C ARG A 70 10.45 0.94 -11.09
N PRO A 71 10.87 0.05 -12.00
CA PRO A 71 10.89 0.38 -13.42
C PRO A 71 9.43 0.46 -13.87
N LEU A 72 8.96 1.68 -14.11
CA LEU A 72 7.72 1.91 -14.82
C LEU A 72 8.02 1.79 -16.33
N PRO A 73 6.99 1.68 -17.20
CA PRO A 73 7.24 1.77 -18.63
C PRO A 73 8.08 3.00 -18.94
N PRO A 74 9.06 2.90 -19.86
CA PRO A 74 9.93 4.01 -20.19
C PRO A 74 9.15 5.30 -20.48
N PRO A 75 9.70 6.49 -20.09
CA PRO A 75 11.07 6.66 -19.59
C PRO A 75 11.21 6.69 -18.05
N GLU A 76 10.19 6.39 -17.24
CA GLU A 76 10.03 6.96 -15.91
C GLU A 76 9.99 5.94 -14.76
N GLY A 77 11.09 5.21 -14.54
CA GLY A 77 11.25 4.51 -13.27
C GLY A 77 11.42 5.49 -12.09
N ARG A 78 10.81 5.19 -10.95
CA ARG A 78 10.92 6.01 -9.74
C ARG A 78 10.95 5.17 -8.47
N VAL A 79 11.42 5.78 -7.38
CA VAL A 79 11.25 5.18 -6.05
C VAL A 79 9.80 5.33 -5.62
N MET A 80 9.21 4.24 -5.16
CA MET A 80 7.81 4.17 -4.74
C MET A 80 7.70 3.53 -3.37
N THR A 81 6.70 3.92 -2.60
CA THR A 81 6.26 3.19 -1.42
C THR A 81 5.47 1.95 -1.81
N LEU A 82 5.21 1.05 -0.85
CA LEU A 82 4.38 -0.13 -1.09
C LEU A 82 2.96 0.25 -1.55
N LEU A 83 2.35 1.26 -0.90
CA LEU A 83 1.03 1.76 -1.30
C LEU A 83 1.02 2.29 -2.74
N GLN A 84 1.99 3.12 -3.09
CA GLN A 84 2.10 3.67 -4.44
C GLN A 84 2.31 2.59 -5.50
N ALA A 85 3.13 1.58 -5.20
CA ALA A 85 3.35 0.45 -6.09
C ALA A 85 2.09 -0.41 -6.27
N ASN A 86 1.33 -0.64 -5.20
CA ASN A 86 0.05 -1.35 -5.26
C ASN A 86 -0.99 -0.53 -6.05
N ALA A 87 -1.06 0.79 -5.85
CA ALA A 87 -1.96 1.65 -6.61
C ALA A 87 -1.67 1.62 -8.11
N GLU A 88 -0.39 1.66 -8.48
CA GLU A 88 0.01 1.54 -9.88
C GLU A 88 -0.34 0.15 -10.46
N ALA A 89 -0.12 -0.92 -9.69
CA ALA A 89 -0.50 -2.26 -10.10
C ALA A 89 -2.02 -2.39 -10.30
N VAL A 90 -2.83 -1.86 -9.38
CA VAL A 90 -4.30 -1.85 -9.47
C VAL A 90 -4.78 -1.08 -10.69
N ARG A 91 -4.22 0.10 -10.97
CA ARG A 91 -4.53 0.85 -12.19
C ARG A 91 -4.25 0.03 -13.44
N ARG A 92 -3.06 -0.59 -13.49
CA ARG A 92 -2.58 -1.30 -14.69
C ARG A 92 -3.29 -2.62 -14.94
N HIS A 93 -3.48 -3.43 -13.90
CA HIS A 93 -3.99 -4.79 -14.04
C HIS A 93 -5.50 -4.87 -13.88
N TYR A 94 -6.09 -3.99 -13.07
CA TYR A 94 -7.53 -3.99 -12.83
C TYR A 94 -8.28 -2.83 -13.51
N GLY A 95 -7.55 -1.92 -14.17
CA GLY A 95 -8.15 -0.80 -14.90
C GLY A 95 -8.88 0.22 -14.02
N LEU A 96 -8.66 0.22 -12.71
CA LEU A 96 -9.37 1.11 -11.79
C LEU A 96 -8.84 2.53 -11.87
N THR A 97 -9.72 3.50 -12.07
CA THR A 97 -9.39 4.93 -12.09
C THR A 97 -9.15 5.49 -10.69
N ASP A 98 -9.82 4.94 -9.68
CA ASP A 98 -9.58 5.25 -8.25
C ASP A 98 -8.99 4.01 -7.54
N PRO A 99 -7.66 3.86 -7.52
CA PRO A 99 -6.99 2.69 -6.97
C PRO A 99 -6.70 2.81 -5.47
N GLU A 100 -6.96 3.95 -4.83
CA GLU A 100 -6.42 4.24 -3.50
C GLU A 100 -6.93 3.26 -2.45
N ARG A 101 -8.24 3.02 -2.38
CA ARG A 101 -8.83 2.09 -1.42
C ARG A 101 -8.38 0.64 -1.63
N PRO A 102 -8.44 0.07 -2.85
CA PRO A 102 -7.89 -1.26 -3.13
C PRO A 102 -6.40 -1.37 -2.81
N ALA A 103 -5.60 -0.37 -3.18
CA ALA A 103 -4.17 -0.36 -2.90
C ALA A 103 -3.87 -0.32 -1.39
N LEU A 104 -4.64 0.45 -0.61
CA LEU A 104 -4.51 0.51 0.84
C LEU A 104 -4.84 -0.85 1.48
N ALA A 105 -5.91 -1.50 1.01
CA ALA A 105 -6.30 -2.82 1.48
C ALA A 105 -5.22 -3.87 1.18
N ILE A 106 -4.73 -3.93 -0.06
CA ILE A 106 -3.63 -4.82 -0.46
C ILE A 106 -2.37 -4.52 0.37
N THR A 107 -2.07 -3.25 0.62
CA THR A 107 -0.91 -2.84 1.45
C THR A 107 -1.05 -3.36 2.87
N ALA A 108 -2.22 -3.23 3.50
CA ALA A 108 -2.49 -3.75 4.84
C ALA A 108 -2.35 -5.28 4.89
N TYR A 109 -2.89 -5.98 3.89
CA TYR A 109 -2.74 -7.43 3.75
C TYR A 109 -1.27 -7.84 3.63
N LEU A 110 -0.50 -7.20 2.76
CA LEU A 110 0.92 -7.51 2.58
C LEU A 110 1.73 -7.22 3.85
N ILE A 111 1.49 -6.10 4.54
CA ILE A 111 2.15 -5.76 5.81
C ILE A 111 1.85 -6.84 6.86
N SER A 112 0.62 -7.32 6.98
CA SER A 112 0.27 -8.38 7.92
C SER A 112 1.07 -9.66 7.68
N ARG A 113 1.50 -9.91 6.44
CA ARG A 113 2.34 -11.06 6.07
C ARG A 113 3.84 -10.82 6.31
N GLY A 114 4.27 -9.56 6.29
CA GLY A 114 5.67 -9.16 6.46
C GLY A 114 6.12 -8.99 7.91
N VAL A 115 5.23 -9.21 8.88
CA VAL A 115 5.56 -9.07 10.32
C VAL A 115 6.81 -9.86 10.69
N GLY A 116 7.73 -9.24 11.42
CA GLY A 116 8.98 -9.82 11.88
C GLY A 116 10.11 -9.85 10.83
N VAL A 117 9.83 -9.50 9.56
CA VAL A 117 10.88 -9.40 8.54
C VAL A 117 11.69 -8.12 8.76
N PRO A 118 13.04 -8.16 8.72
CA PRO A 118 13.86 -6.96 8.85
C PRO A 118 13.63 -5.97 7.70
N VAL A 119 13.43 -4.71 8.03
CA VAL A 119 13.33 -3.61 7.04
C VAL A 119 14.61 -3.54 6.21
N SER A 120 14.50 -3.59 4.89
CA SER A 120 15.63 -3.63 3.95
C SER A 120 15.33 -2.85 2.66
N PRO A 121 15.17 -1.51 2.72
CA PRO A 121 14.75 -0.72 1.55
C PRO A 121 15.64 -0.97 0.34
N GLY A 122 15.02 -1.16 -0.82
CA GLY A 122 15.70 -1.45 -2.08
C GLY A 122 16.19 -2.88 -2.24
N ILE A 123 16.27 -3.68 -1.17
CA ILE A 123 16.83 -5.03 -1.19
C ILE A 123 15.68 -6.04 -1.00
N VAL A 124 15.50 -6.90 -1.99
CA VAL A 124 14.61 -8.06 -1.91
C VAL A 124 15.49 -9.28 -1.68
N ALA A 125 15.20 -10.02 -0.61
CA ALA A 125 15.93 -11.26 -0.33
C ALA A 125 15.87 -12.21 -1.54
N ASP A 126 16.99 -12.88 -1.81
CA ASP A 126 17.12 -13.85 -2.89
C ASP A 126 16.91 -13.30 -4.32
N GLN A 127 16.92 -11.98 -4.50
CA GLN A 127 16.85 -11.34 -5.81
C GLN A 127 18.11 -10.54 -6.11
N PRO A 128 18.56 -10.51 -7.38
CA PRO A 128 19.69 -9.67 -7.78
C PRO A 128 19.41 -8.18 -7.49
N THR A 129 20.36 -7.54 -6.86
CA THR A 129 20.31 -6.10 -6.62
C THR A 129 21.04 -5.37 -7.74
N PHE A 130 20.37 -4.44 -8.39
CA PHE A 130 20.95 -3.63 -9.48
C PHE A 130 21.46 -2.30 -8.90
N GLU A 131 22.73 -2.00 -9.12
CA GLU A 131 23.38 -0.78 -8.63
C GLU A 131 22.63 0.50 -8.97
N GLY A 132 22.14 0.63 -10.21
CA GLY A 132 21.34 1.79 -10.61
C GLY A 132 20.04 1.98 -9.82
N ARG A 133 19.42 0.88 -9.34
CA ARG A 133 18.23 0.94 -8.49
C ARG A 133 18.56 1.38 -7.08
N LEU A 134 19.68 0.93 -6.53
CA LEU A 134 20.16 1.38 -5.21
C LEU A 134 20.54 2.86 -5.26
N ARG A 135 21.25 3.31 -6.30
CA ARG A 135 21.58 4.72 -6.48
C ARG A 135 20.32 5.60 -6.51
N ALA A 136 19.31 5.20 -7.27
CA ALA A 136 18.03 5.93 -7.29
C ALA A 136 17.35 5.98 -5.91
N LEU A 137 17.48 4.90 -5.11
CA LEU A 137 17.00 4.88 -3.73
C LEU A 137 17.82 5.83 -2.85
N ASP A 138 19.15 5.81 -2.93
CA ASP A 138 20.03 6.69 -2.14
C ASP A 138 19.75 8.16 -2.45
N GLU A 139 19.54 8.50 -3.71
CA GLU A 139 19.12 9.84 -4.11
C GLU A 139 17.76 10.22 -3.51
N SER A 140 16.80 9.29 -3.49
CA SER A 140 15.48 9.47 -2.88
C SER A 140 15.62 9.69 -1.37
N VAL A 141 16.41 8.88 -0.68
CA VAL A 141 16.73 9.03 0.76
C VAL A 141 17.31 10.41 1.04
N GLY A 142 18.29 10.86 0.24
CA GLY A 142 18.91 12.18 0.41
C GLY A 142 17.91 13.34 0.18
N ARG A 143 16.98 13.21 -0.78
CA ARG A 143 15.90 14.20 -0.94
C ARG A 143 14.95 14.19 0.26
N GLY A 144 14.59 12.99 0.73
CA GLY A 144 13.73 12.78 1.89
C GLY A 144 14.32 13.35 3.17
N GLU A 145 15.62 13.17 3.41
CA GLU A 145 16.33 13.77 4.55
C GLU A 145 16.25 15.30 4.54
N ARG A 146 16.48 15.92 3.39
CA ARG A 146 16.36 17.37 3.25
C ARG A 146 14.92 17.86 3.47
N LEU A 147 13.92 17.11 2.99
CA LEU A 147 12.52 17.43 3.23
C LEU A 147 12.16 17.29 4.71
N PHE A 148 12.58 16.20 5.35
CA PHE A 148 12.38 15.98 6.78
C PHE A 148 13.04 17.08 7.63
N ALA A 149 14.27 17.46 7.30
CA ALA A 149 14.99 18.53 8.00
C ALA A 149 14.22 19.85 7.97
N ARG A 150 13.64 20.20 6.83
CA ARG A 150 12.89 21.45 6.67
C ARG A 150 11.49 21.43 7.28
N ARG A 151 10.80 20.27 7.22
CA ARG A 151 9.36 20.21 7.53
C ARG A 151 9.03 19.53 8.86
N CYS A 152 9.89 18.64 9.34
CA CYS A 152 9.56 17.74 10.43
C CYS A 152 10.50 17.85 11.63
N ARG A 153 11.79 18.15 11.41
CA ARG A 153 12.83 18.10 12.44
C ARG A 153 12.58 19.04 13.63
N SER A 154 11.87 20.13 13.42
CA SER A 154 11.55 21.08 14.52
C SER A 154 10.71 20.44 15.64
N CYS A 155 9.97 19.38 15.32
CA CYS A 155 9.09 18.67 16.27
C CYS A 155 9.45 17.20 16.45
N HIS A 156 10.15 16.59 15.50
CA HIS A 156 10.39 15.15 15.47
C HIS A 156 11.87 14.81 15.34
N ALA A 157 12.38 13.95 16.23
CA ALA A 157 13.64 13.25 15.99
C ALA A 157 13.41 12.18 14.89
N PRO A 158 14.39 11.99 13.95
CA PRO A 158 14.22 11.06 12.84
C PRO A 158 13.86 9.63 13.27
N GLN A 159 14.54 9.07 14.28
CA GLN A 159 14.31 7.71 14.78
C GLN A 159 12.93 7.53 15.40
N ALA A 160 12.41 8.55 16.09
CA ALA A 160 11.06 8.50 16.66
C ALA A 160 10.00 8.55 15.57
N ALA A 161 10.17 9.44 14.58
CA ALA A 161 9.30 9.54 13.43
C ALA A 161 9.32 8.24 12.59
N ALA A 162 10.49 7.65 12.39
CA ALA A 162 10.65 6.40 11.68
C ALA A 162 9.90 5.24 12.39
N ARG A 163 10.08 5.09 13.71
CA ARG A 163 9.33 4.08 14.48
C ARG A 163 7.83 4.29 14.39
N ALA A 164 7.36 5.54 14.48
CA ALA A 164 5.94 5.84 14.30
C ALA A 164 5.44 5.50 12.89
N ALA A 165 6.28 5.60 11.87
CA ALA A 165 5.92 5.24 10.50
C ALA A 165 5.63 3.73 10.32
N LEU A 166 6.24 2.86 11.14
CA LEU A 166 5.95 1.41 11.13
C LEU A 166 4.56 1.05 11.68
N LEU A 167 3.87 1.99 12.34
CA LEU A 167 2.51 1.76 12.85
C LEU A 167 1.43 1.95 11.77
N PHE A 168 1.80 2.32 10.55
CA PHE A 168 0.85 2.51 9.45
C PHE A 168 0.74 1.26 8.57
N PRO A 169 -0.43 0.98 7.96
CA PRO A 169 -1.69 1.72 8.14
C PRO A 169 -2.25 1.58 9.56
N ARG A 170 -2.94 2.62 10.03
CA ARG A 170 -3.51 2.65 11.37
C ARG A 170 -4.93 3.20 11.36
N THR A 171 -5.70 2.91 12.40
CA THR A 171 -7.00 3.56 12.61
C THR A 171 -6.80 4.94 13.25
N ALA A 172 -7.34 5.97 12.61
CA ALA A 172 -7.37 7.33 13.13
C ALA A 172 -8.76 7.93 12.88
N ALA A 173 -9.37 8.51 13.92
CA ALA A 173 -10.72 9.08 13.86
C ALA A 173 -11.76 8.14 13.21
N GLY A 174 -11.72 6.85 13.53
CA GLY A 174 -12.64 5.83 13.00
C GLY A 174 -12.40 5.43 11.54
N GLN A 175 -11.31 5.85 10.93
CA GLN A 175 -10.94 5.46 9.57
C GLN A 175 -9.52 4.89 9.52
N VAL A 176 -9.27 3.98 8.59
CA VAL A 176 -7.91 3.49 8.35
C VAL A 176 -7.17 4.49 7.47
N GLU A 177 -6.00 4.90 7.94
CA GLU A 177 -5.14 5.89 7.29
C GLU A 177 -3.77 5.28 6.94
N SER A 178 -3.29 5.56 5.73
CA SER A 178 -1.91 5.25 5.34
C SER A 178 -0.92 6.32 5.83
N LEU A 179 0.36 5.97 5.87
CA LEU A 179 1.42 6.93 6.17
C LEU A 179 1.47 8.06 5.13
N GLU A 180 1.26 7.74 3.87
CA GLU A 180 1.25 8.70 2.76
C GLU A 180 0.14 9.73 2.92
N ARG A 181 -1.06 9.30 3.29
CA ARG A 181 -2.19 10.20 3.58
C ARG A 181 -1.91 11.06 4.81
N PHE A 182 -1.41 10.43 5.87
CA PHE A 182 -1.02 11.15 7.07
C PHE A 182 -0.01 12.26 6.77
N LEU A 183 1.06 11.96 6.03
CA LEU A 183 2.06 12.95 5.64
C LEU A 183 1.46 14.08 4.78
N GLY A 184 0.52 13.73 3.89
CA GLY A 184 -0.16 14.70 3.01
C GLY A 184 -0.96 15.75 3.77
N ARG A 185 -1.64 15.36 4.87
CA ARG A 185 -2.45 16.28 5.68
C ARG A 185 -1.70 16.87 6.88
N HIS A 186 -0.59 16.26 7.30
CA HIS A 186 0.18 16.69 8.45
C HIS A 186 0.98 17.95 8.13
N ARG A 187 0.56 19.10 8.65
CA ARG A 187 1.17 20.41 8.40
C ARG A 187 1.07 20.93 6.95
N SER A 188 -0.04 20.74 6.30
CA SER A 188 -0.20 21.04 4.87
C SER A 188 -0.56 22.49 4.53
N GLU A 189 -0.28 23.48 5.37
CA GLU A 189 -0.74 24.86 5.12
C GLU A 189 -0.10 25.53 3.88
N SER A 190 1.06 25.09 3.42
CA SER A 190 1.74 25.78 2.30
C SER A 190 2.07 24.94 1.06
N SER A 191 1.99 23.61 1.13
CA SER A 191 2.12 22.72 -0.04
C SER A 191 1.79 21.28 0.37
N PRO A 192 0.59 20.78 0.10
CA PRO A 192 0.22 19.42 0.44
C PRO A 192 1.11 18.44 -0.32
N LEU A 193 1.67 17.47 0.42
CA LEU A 193 2.32 16.33 -0.20
C LEU A 193 1.22 15.42 -0.75
N GLY A 194 1.13 15.25 -2.07
CA GLY A 194 0.25 14.23 -2.63
C GLY A 194 0.63 12.85 -2.12
N TRP A 195 -0.35 12.03 -1.75
CA TRP A 195 -0.09 10.68 -1.24
C TRP A 195 0.66 9.80 -2.27
N ASP A 196 0.49 10.05 -3.56
CA ASP A 196 1.13 9.35 -4.68
C ASP A 196 2.35 10.11 -5.25
N GLY A 197 2.71 11.26 -4.67
CA GLY A 197 3.80 12.11 -5.11
C GLY A 197 5.19 11.58 -4.74
N GLN A 198 6.20 11.94 -5.54
CA GLN A 198 7.61 11.62 -5.27
C GLN A 198 8.11 12.18 -3.91
N PRO A 199 7.75 13.42 -3.49
CA PRO A 199 8.19 13.93 -2.19
C PRO A 199 7.73 13.07 -1.00
N THR A 200 6.55 12.47 -1.08
CA THR A 200 6.05 11.53 -0.07
C THR A 200 6.88 10.25 -0.06
N ALA A 201 7.18 9.68 -1.23
CA ALA A 201 8.06 8.51 -1.33
C ALA A 201 9.47 8.81 -0.80
N ASP A 202 10.02 9.99 -1.09
CA ASP A 202 11.34 10.42 -0.62
C ASP A 202 11.40 10.48 0.92
N ILE A 203 10.40 11.11 1.57
CA ILE A 203 10.34 11.16 3.04
C ILE A 203 10.24 9.74 3.63
N ILE A 204 9.39 8.89 3.07
CA ILE A 204 9.23 7.51 3.56
C ILE A 204 10.51 6.70 3.31
N ALA A 205 11.22 6.91 2.20
CA ALA A 205 12.51 6.28 1.94
C ALA A 205 13.54 6.66 3.02
N PHE A 206 13.63 7.93 3.38
CA PHE A 206 14.48 8.37 4.49
C PHE A 206 14.09 7.73 5.83
N LEU A 207 12.81 7.73 6.19
CA LEU A 207 12.34 7.13 7.43
C LEU A 207 12.63 5.63 7.48
N MET A 208 12.36 4.90 6.40
CA MET A 208 12.59 3.45 6.35
C MET A 208 14.08 3.11 6.33
N SER A 209 14.94 3.92 5.69
CA SER A 209 16.39 3.72 5.75
C SER A 209 16.94 3.88 7.18
N THR A 210 16.33 4.75 7.98
CA THR A 210 16.66 4.93 9.41
C THR A 210 16.34 3.69 10.26
N LEU A 211 15.44 2.83 9.76
CA LEU A 211 14.98 1.59 10.41
C LEU A 211 15.59 0.32 9.80
N ALA A 212 16.54 0.45 8.87
CA ALA A 212 17.14 -0.72 8.23
C ALA A 212 17.61 -1.75 9.28
N GLY A 213 17.23 -3.02 9.09
CA GLY A 213 17.52 -4.11 10.02
C GLY A 213 16.52 -4.25 11.18
N GLN A 214 15.65 -3.28 11.45
CA GLN A 214 14.61 -3.43 12.47
C GLN A 214 13.46 -4.29 11.93
N PRO A 215 12.84 -5.16 12.77
CA PRO A 215 11.72 -5.97 12.33
C PRO A 215 10.49 -5.11 12.06
N ILE A 216 9.75 -5.45 11.00
CA ILE A 216 8.42 -4.87 10.77
C ILE A 216 7.52 -5.31 11.93
N GLY A 217 6.94 -4.34 12.63
CA GLY A 217 5.93 -4.56 13.67
C GLY A 217 4.64 -5.11 13.08
N GLY A 218 3.81 -5.76 13.91
CA GLY A 218 2.43 -6.08 13.57
C GLY A 218 1.62 -4.81 13.34
N LEU A 219 0.53 -4.94 12.61
CA LEU A 219 -0.47 -3.88 12.57
C LEU A 219 -0.92 -3.60 14.01
N PRO A 220 -1.08 -2.34 14.41
CA PRO A 220 -1.50 -2.04 15.77
C PRO A 220 -2.82 -2.74 16.05
N GLU A 221 -2.81 -3.65 17.04
CA GLU A 221 -4.03 -4.22 17.56
C GLU A 221 -4.88 -3.08 18.11
N HIS A 222 -6.19 -3.17 17.94
CA HIS A 222 -7.11 -2.17 18.43
C HIS A 222 -6.84 -1.95 19.92
N SER A 223 -6.29 -0.80 20.28
CA SER A 223 -6.46 -0.32 21.64
C SER A 223 -7.93 0.03 21.81
N PRO A 224 -8.59 -0.51 22.83
CA PRO A 224 -10.01 -0.28 23.08
C PRO A 224 -10.34 1.20 23.29
#